data_48f676ce8a8d1759c471bf7e62649c83
#
_entry.id   48f676ce8a8d1759c471bf7e62649c83
#
_cell.length_a   1.000
_cell.length_b   1.000
_cell.length_c   1.000
_cell.angle_alpha   90.00
_cell.angle_beta   90.00
_cell.angle_gamma   90.00
#
_symmetry.space_group_name_H-M   'P 1'
#
loop_
_entity.id
_entity.type
_entity.pdbx_description
1 polymer ?
#
loop_
_entity_poly.entity_id
_entity_poly.type
_entity_poly.pdbx_seq_one_letter_code
_entity_poly.pdbx_strand_id
1 'polypeptide(L)'
;LKIRENALPTLKNKESALRVEVKKARDAAAAVDVEIAKRSEALEQFLSLWVEFDPSLISIKEVKIRTRRIAGVRTPELESIEYDLTKYNLFKEPSWWLDGIAILKEVSQMQIEREFLLRKMHLLEEVRKKTTQKVNLYEKVQIPAYEEAILKIIRFLEDEENLSKAAQKILKGRLAQEATA
;
A
#
# COMPACT_ATOMS: atom_id res chain seq x y z
N LEU A 1 -16.89 0.80 21.66
CA LEU A 1 -15.62 1.32 22.10
C LEU A 1 -14.53 0.25 22.01
N LYS A 2 -14.51 -0.79 22.87
CA LYS A 2 -13.47 -1.83 22.97
C LYS A 2 -13.03 -2.45 21.63
N ILE A 3 -13.94 -2.72 20.70
CA ILE A 3 -13.60 -3.29 19.38
C ILE A 3 -12.67 -2.35 18.60
N ARG A 4 -12.88 -1.02 18.67
CA ARG A 4 -12.07 -0.04 17.98
C ARG A 4 -10.74 0.22 18.66
N GLU A 5 -10.73 0.24 19.98
CA GLU A 5 -9.50 0.31 20.77
C GLU A 5 -8.58 -0.88 20.49
N ASN A 6 -9.11 -2.10 20.44
CA ASN A 6 -8.36 -3.31 20.13
C ASN A 6 -7.89 -3.37 18.66
N ALA A 7 -8.65 -2.77 17.73
CA ALA A 7 -8.29 -2.73 16.32
C ALA A 7 -7.24 -1.65 16.01
N LEU A 8 -7.15 -0.59 16.79
CA LEU A 8 -6.25 0.55 16.54
C LEU A 8 -4.78 0.14 16.48
N PRO A 9 -4.20 -0.63 17.44
CA PRO A 9 -2.79 -1.04 17.36
C PRO A 9 -2.51 -1.90 16.14
N THR A 10 -3.43 -2.79 15.75
CA THR A 10 -3.28 -3.63 14.55
C THR A 10 -3.26 -2.78 13.28
N LEU A 11 -4.11 -1.75 13.20
CA LEU A 11 -4.12 -0.81 12.07
C LEU A 11 -2.85 0.04 12.03
N LYS A 12 -2.33 0.50 13.17
CA LYS A 12 -1.06 1.24 13.27
C LYS A 12 0.12 0.38 12.82
N ASN A 13 0.17 -0.89 13.25
CA ASN A 13 1.19 -1.84 12.82
C ASN A 13 1.14 -2.10 11.31
N LYS A 14 -0.08 -2.25 10.77
CA LYS A 14 -0.29 -2.40 9.33
C LYS A 14 0.17 -1.15 8.56
N GLU A 15 -0.16 0.04 9.04
CA GLU A 15 0.27 1.31 8.42
C GLU A 15 1.80 1.43 8.42
N SER A 16 2.47 1.12 9.53
CA SER A 16 3.93 1.15 9.64
C SER A 16 4.59 0.15 8.69
N ALA A 17 4.08 -1.08 8.61
CA ALA A 17 4.57 -2.09 7.68
C ALA A 17 4.42 -1.63 6.21
N LEU A 18 3.26 -1.07 5.85
CA LEU A 18 3.03 -0.53 4.51
C LEU A 18 3.98 0.63 4.20
N ARG A 19 4.26 1.52 5.15
CA ARG A 19 5.20 2.64 4.99
C ARG A 19 6.61 2.16 4.65
N VAL A 20 7.09 1.13 5.36
CA VAL A 20 8.40 0.52 5.09
C VAL A 20 8.46 -0.09 3.70
N GLU A 21 7.41 -0.83 3.30
CA GLU A 21 7.37 -1.49 1.99
C GLU A 21 7.24 -0.49 0.83
N VAL A 22 6.49 0.61 1.00
CA VAL A 22 6.45 1.71 0.03
C VAL A 22 7.83 2.32 -0.16
N LYS A 23 8.56 2.58 0.96
CA LYS A 23 9.91 3.12 0.90
C LYS A 23 10.85 2.16 0.15
N LYS A 24 10.84 0.87 0.50
CA LYS A 24 11.66 -0.14 -0.20
C LYS A 24 11.37 -0.20 -1.70
N ALA A 25 10.10 -0.17 -2.10
CA ALA A 25 9.73 -0.20 -3.51
C ALA A 25 10.18 1.07 -4.25
N ARG A 26 10.12 2.23 -3.60
CA ARG A 26 10.61 3.51 -4.14
C ARG A 26 12.13 3.49 -4.31
N ASP A 27 12.85 3.06 -3.27
CA ASP A 27 14.31 3.03 -3.28
C ASP A 27 14.81 2.02 -4.33
N ALA A 28 14.14 0.87 -4.47
CA ALA A 28 14.44 -0.11 -5.51
C ALA A 28 14.19 0.45 -6.93
N ALA A 29 13.07 1.14 -7.15
CA ALA A 29 12.80 1.77 -8.44
C ALA A 29 13.86 2.83 -8.80
N ALA A 30 14.26 3.64 -7.82
CA ALA A 30 15.32 4.64 -8.01
C ALA A 30 16.68 4.01 -8.32
N ALA A 31 17.00 2.86 -7.71
CA ALA A 31 18.23 2.12 -8.03
C ALA A 31 18.23 1.63 -9.47
N VAL A 32 17.11 1.07 -9.94
CA VAL A 32 16.97 0.64 -11.35
C VAL A 32 17.03 1.84 -12.30
N ASP A 33 16.47 3.00 -11.94
CA ASP A 33 16.61 4.24 -12.75
C ASP A 33 18.07 4.64 -12.93
N VAL A 34 18.89 4.55 -11.89
CA VAL A 34 20.33 4.84 -11.95
C VAL A 34 21.05 3.84 -12.85
N GLU A 35 20.70 2.57 -12.80
CA GLU A 35 21.29 1.53 -13.67
C GLU A 35 20.91 1.75 -15.13
N ILE A 36 19.65 2.06 -15.42
CA ILE A 36 19.17 2.40 -16.77
C ILE A 36 19.93 3.62 -17.30
N ALA A 37 20.09 4.68 -16.49
CA ALA A 37 20.81 5.89 -16.90
C ALA A 37 22.28 5.58 -17.24
N LYS A 38 22.99 4.83 -16.40
CA LYS A 38 24.37 4.41 -16.66
C LYS A 38 24.47 3.57 -17.94
N ARG A 39 23.52 2.69 -18.16
CA ARG A 39 23.51 1.84 -19.35
C ARG A 39 23.23 2.67 -20.61
N SER A 40 22.28 3.61 -20.54
CA SER A 40 21.99 4.53 -21.63
C SER A 40 23.19 5.39 -22.00
N GLU A 41 23.90 5.96 -21.03
CA GLU A 41 25.11 6.75 -21.23
C GLU A 41 26.22 5.93 -21.93
N ALA A 42 26.41 4.68 -21.52
CA ALA A 42 27.35 3.77 -22.18
C ALA A 42 26.97 3.46 -23.64
N LEU A 43 25.68 3.48 -23.96
CA LEU A 43 25.18 3.22 -25.32
C LEU A 43 25.20 4.45 -26.21
N GLU A 44 25.26 5.67 -25.68
CA GLU A 44 25.33 6.90 -26.45
C GLU A 44 26.55 6.93 -27.37
N GLN A 45 27.65 6.30 -26.97
CA GLN A 45 28.86 6.19 -27.80
C GLN A 45 28.64 5.37 -29.09
N PHE A 46 27.61 4.57 -29.14
CA PHE A 46 27.28 3.67 -30.25
C PHE A 46 26.01 4.09 -31.02
N LEU A 47 25.48 5.28 -30.75
CA LEU A 47 24.22 5.76 -31.37
C LEU A 47 24.23 5.67 -32.91
N SER A 48 25.38 5.89 -33.56
CA SER A 48 25.50 5.77 -35.02
C SER A 48 25.21 4.36 -35.52
N LEU A 49 25.54 3.33 -34.76
CA LEU A 49 25.26 1.94 -35.10
C LEU A 49 23.76 1.61 -34.97
N TRP A 50 23.09 2.21 -33.98
CA TRP A 50 21.66 1.96 -33.74
C TRP A 50 20.74 2.47 -34.85
N VAL A 51 21.22 3.40 -35.71
CA VAL A 51 20.47 3.86 -36.89
C VAL A 51 20.29 2.74 -37.92
N GLU A 52 21.23 1.79 -37.97
CA GLU A 52 21.20 0.65 -38.89
C GLU A 52 20.45 -0.56 -38.29
N PHE A 53 20.10 -0.52 -37.00
CA PHE A 53 19.43 -1.61 -36.31
C PHE A 53 17.96 -1.67 -36.66
N ASP A 54 17.46 -2.84 -37.05
CA ASP A 54 16.03 -3.04 -37.26
C ASP A 54 15.32 -3.43 -35.95
N PRO A 55 14.51 -2.52 -35.39
CA PRO A 55 13.80 -2.80 -34.14
C PRO A 55 12.76 -3.93 -34.24
N SER A 56 12.37 -4.35 -35.46
CA SER A 56 11.43 -5.46 -35.65
C SER A 56 12.03 -6.84 -35.36
N LEU A 57 13.35 -6.92 -35.19
CA LEU A 57 14.07 -8.17 -34.88
C LEU A 57 13.73 -8.73 -33.50
N ILE A 58 13.33 -7.88 -32.57
CA ILE A 58 12.99 -8.28 -31.21
C ILE A 58 11.61 -7.72 -30.82
N SER A 59 10.77 -8.58 -30.33
CA SER A 59 9.50 -8.19 -29.74
C SER A 59 9.25 -8.91 -28.40
N ILE A 60 8.47 -8.30 -27.54
CA ILE A 60 8.06 -8.93 -26.28
C ILE A 60 6.85 -9.79 -26.59
N LYS A 61 7.00 -11.12 -26.46
CA LYS A 61 5.92 -12.07 -26.68
C LYS A 61 4.99 -12.14 -25.49
N GLU A 62 5.54 -12.30 -24.28
CA GLU A 62 4.77 -12.45 -23.06
C GLU A 62 5.57 -11.94 -21.86
N VAL A 63 4.86 -11.30 -20.93
CA VAL A 63 5.39 -10.91 -19.62
C VAL A 63 4.67 -11.74 -18.56
N LYS A 64 5.35 -12.69 -17.95
CA LYS A 64 4.79 -13.52 -16.88
C LYS A 64 4.85 -12.76 -15.56
N ILE A 65 3.69 -12.70 -14.91
CA ILE A 65 3.48 -11.92 -13.69
C ILE A 65 3.11 -12.86 -12.56
N ARG A 66 3.83 -12.76 -11.46
CA ARG A 66 3.51 -13.41 -10.20
C ARG A 66 2.82 -12.43 -9.26
N THR A 67 1.78 -12.88 -8.56
CA THR A 67 1.13 -12.07 -7.54
C THR A 67 1.68 -12.44 -6.16
N ARG A 68 2.23 -11.45 -5.46
CA ARG A 68 2.69 -11.58 -4.07
C ARG A 68 1.80 -10.76 -3.13
N ARG A 69 1.57 -11.27 -1.92
CA ARG A 69 0.84 -10.52 -0.88
C ARG A 69 1.82 -9.88 0.10
N ILE A 70 1.72 -8.56 0.25
CA ILE A 70 2.53 -7.76 1.18
C ILE A 70 1.58 -6.97 2.08
N ALA A 71 1.64 -7.18 3.39
CA ALA A 71 0.75 -6.56 4.38
C ALA A 71 -0.76 -6.67 4.01
N GLY A 72 -1.16 -7.79 3.37
CA GLY A 72 -2.52 -8.05 2.91
C GLY A 72 -2.89 -7.40 1.57
N VAL A 73 -1.96 -6.71 0.90
CA VAL A 73 -2.14 -6.13 -0.44
C VAL A 73 -1.59 -7.08 -1.48
N ARG A 74 -2.35 -7.33 -2.55
CA ARG A 74 -1.87 -8.09 -3.71
C ARG A 74 -1.05 -7.16 -4.60
N THR A 75 0.22 -7.47 -4.77
CA THR A 75 1.15 -6.71 -5.61
C THR A 75 1.66 -7.57 -6.75
N PRO A 76 1.74 -7.04 -7.98
CA PRO A 76 2.37 -7.74 -9.09
C PRO A 76 3.90 -7.75 -8.91
N GLU A 77 4.51 -8.84 -9.31
CA GLU A 77 5.97 -9.03 -9.32
C GLU A 77 6.33 -9.68 -10.67
N LEU A 78 7.37 -9.17 -11.30
CA LEU A 78 7.85 -9.73 -12.56
C LEU A 78 8.45 -11.12 -12.30
N GLU A 79 8.02 -12.12 -13.05
CA GLU A 79 8.58 -13.48 -12.97
C GLU A 79 9.56 -13.75 -14.10
N SER A 80 9.12 -13.54 -15.34
CA SER A 80 9.96 -13.70 -16.53
C SER A 80 9.39 -12.93 -17.71
N ILE A 81 10.25 -12.64 -18.69
CA ILE A 81 9.87 -12.02 -19.95
C ILE A 81 10.27 -13.00 -21.07
N GLU A 82 9.31 -13.32 -21.91
CA GLU A 82 9.56 -14.09 -23.12
C GLU A 82 9.67 -13.14 -24.32
N TYR A 83 10.79 -13.24 -25.04
CA TYR A 83 11.05 -12.47 -26.24
C TYR A 83 10.84 -13.33 -27.48
N ASP A 84 10.26 -12.76 -28.51
CA ASP A 84 10.21 -13.33 -29.83
C ASP A 84 11.29 -12.66 -30.69
N LEU A 85 12.09 -13.50 -31.35
CA LEU A 85 13.17 -13.07 -32.21
C LEU A 85 12.86 -13.45 -33.65
N THR A 86 12.80 -12.46 -34.54
CA THR A 86 12.65 -12.68 -35.96
C THR A 86 13.92 -13.34 -36.52
N LYS A 87 13.76 -14.33 -37.36
CA LYS A 87 14.89 -14.99 -38.03
C LYS A 87 15.56 -14.02 -39.01
N TYR A 88 16.84 -13.76 -38.85
CA TYR A 88 17.66 -12.96 -39.72
C TYR A 88 18.89 -13.72 -40.17
N ASN A 89 19.50 -13.29 -41.27
CA ASN A 89 20.64 -13.98 -41.86
C ASN A 89 21.95 -13.42 -41.30
N LEU A 90 22.60 -14.19 -40.45
CA LEU A 90 23.87 -13.84 -39.79
C LEU A 90 25.03 -13.52 -40.78
N PHE A 91 24.95 -13.96 -42.04
CA PHE A 91 25.99 -13.72 -43.06
C PHE A 91 25.75 -12.47 -43.88
N LYS A 92 24.52 -11.92 -43.87
CA LYS A 92 24.15 -10.71 -44.60
C LYS A 92 24.12 -9.47 -43.73
N GLU A 93 23.79 -9.66 -42.45
CA GLU A 93 23.59 -8.58 -41.49
C GLU A 93 24.87 -8.32 -40.67
N PRO A 94 25.05 -7.12 -40.12
CA PRO A 94 26.19 -6.76 -39.31
C PRO A 94 26.34 -7.67 -38.07
N SER A 95 27.55 -8.10 -37.76
CA SER A 95 27.83 -9.01 -36.62
C SER A 95 27.44 -8.44 -35.28
N TRP A 96 27.44 -7.12 -35.10
CA TRP A 96 27.10 -6.43 -33.87
C TRP A 96 25.59 -6.52 -33.52
N TRP A 97 24.70 -6.95 -34.44
CA TRP A 97 23.26 -7.10 -34.17
C TRP A 97 22.96 -8.10 -33.06
N LEU A 98 23.79 -9.12 -32.90
CA LEU A 98 23.66 -10.06 -31.77
C LEU A 98 23.85 -9.35 -30.44
N ASP A 99 24.87 -8.51 -30.34
CA ASP A 99 25.13 -7.71 -29.14
C ASP A 99 24.02 -6.67 -28.92
N GLY A 100 23.54 -6.06 -30.01
CA GLY A 100 22.42 -5.13 -29.99
C GLY A 100 21.13 -5.76 -29.41
N ILE A 101 20.79 -6.97 -29.85
CA ILE A 101 19.66 -7.72 -29.33
C ILE A 101 19.83 -8.03 -27.83
N ALA A 102 21.03 -8.42 -27.41
CA ALA A 102 21.32 -8.71 -26.00
C ALA A 102 21.16 -7.45 -25.13
N ILE A 103 21.67 -6.32 -25.59
CA ILE A 103 21.54 -5.02 -24.92
C ILE A 103 20.07 -4.60 -24.82
N LEU A 104 19.30 -4.72 -25.92
CA LEU A 104 17.88 -4.37 -25.90
C LEU A 104 17.07 -5.24 -24.94
N LYS A 105 17.39 -6.55 -24.84
CA LYS A 105 16.77 -7.43 -23.83
C LYS A 105 17.07 -6.94 -22.43
N GLU A 106 18.31 -6.63 -22.12
CA GLU A 106 18.74 -6.17 -20.81
C GLU A 106 18.04 -4.85 -20.44
N VAL A 107 18.07 -3.85 -21.32
CA VAL A 107 17.45 -2.55 -21.08
C VAL A 107 15.92 -2.66 -20.96
N SER A 108 15.28 -3.43 -21.84
CA SER A 108 13.84 -3.63 -21.78
C SER A 108 13.42 -4.37 -20.51
N GLN A 109 14.20 -5.34 -20.06
CA GLN A 109 13.96 -6.03 -18.80
C GLN A 109 14.04 -5.06 -17.61
N MET A 110 15.07 -4.22 -17.54
CA MET A 110 15.21 -3.20 -16.49
C MET A 110 14.06 -2.19 -16.52
N GLN A 111 13.62 -1.74 -17.69
CA GLN A 111 12.48 -0.82 -17.81
C GLN A 111 11.16 -1.45 -17.34
N ILE A 112 10.92 -2.71 -17.68
CA ILE A 112 9.74 -3.45 -17.25
C ILE A 112 9.80 -3.66 -15.74
N GLU A 113 10.94 -4.07 -15.19
CA GLU A 113 11.12 -4.23 -13.74
C GLU A 113 10.85 -2.92 -12.98
N ARG A 114 11.37 -1.80 -13.48
CA ARG A 114 11.09 -0.47 -12.96
C ARG A 114 9.58 -0.17 -12.92
N GLU A 115 8.88 -0.44 -14.01
CA GLU A 115 7.43 -0.21 -14.10
C GLU A 115 6.66 -1.06 -13.07
N PHE A 116 7.06 -2.33 -12.88
CA PHE A 116 6.48 -3.18 -11.83
C PHE A 116 6.74 -2.65 -10.43
N LEU A 117 7.95 -2.14 -10.14
CA LEU A 117 8.29 -1.54 -8.85
C LEU A 117 7.48 -0.27 -8.59
N LEU A 118 7.30 0.60 -9.59
CA LEU A 118 6.47 1.79 -9.49
C LEU A 118 5.00 1.42 -9.27
N ARG A 119 4.47 0.45 -9.99
CA ARG A 119 3.09 -0.02 -9.84
C ARG A 119 2.86 -0.63 -8.46
N LYS A 120 3.81 -1.42 -7.96
CA LYS A 120 3.83 -1.94 -6.59
C LYS A 120 3.82 -0.81 -5.58
N MET A 121 4.67 0.19 -5.74
CA MET A 121 4.73 1.37 -4.88
C MET A 121 3.38 2.10 -4.84
N HIS A 122 2.76 2.38 -5.98
CA HIS A 122 1.46 3.05 -6.05
C HIS A 122 0.34 2.28 -5.36
N LEU A 123 0.24 0.96 -5.58
CA LEU A 123 -0.75 0.11 -4.92
C LEU A 123 -0.60 0.10 -3.39
N LEU A 124 0.64 -0.03 -2.91
CA LEU A 124 0.93 -0.01 -1.48
C LEU A 124 0.63 1.36 -0.87
N GLU A 125 0.99 2.45 -1.57
CA GLU A 125 0.74 3.82 -1.12
C GLU A 125 -0.76 4.14 -1.03
N GLU A 126 -1.56 3.70 -1.98
CA GLU A 126 -3.02 3.86 -1.94
C GLU A 126 -3.63 3.19 -0.70
N VAL A 127 -3.23 1.92 -0.45
CA VAL A 127 -3.71 1.19 0.73
C VAL A 127 -3.19 1.80 2.02
N ARG A 128 -1.93 2.29 2.04
CA ARG A 128 -1.36 3.01 3.18
C ARG A 128 -2.20 4.26 3.50
N LYS A 129 -2.49 5.11 2.50
CA LYS A 129 -3.33 6.31 2.68
C LYS A 129 -4.69 5.98 3.27
N LYS A 130 -5.38 4.95 2.73
CA LYS A 130 -6.67 4.47 3.27
C LYS A 130 -6.54 3.95 4.70
N THR A 131 -5.43 3.29 5.04
CA THR A 131 -5.18 2.78 6.40
C THR A 131 -4.91 3.93 7.37
N THR A 132 -4.09 4.93 6.98
CA THR A 132 -3.84 6.13 7.78
C THR A 132 -5.13 6.92 8.05
N GLN A 133 -6.00 7.06 7.05
CA GLN A 133 -7.32 7.69 7.23
C GLN A 133 -8.17 6.95 8.28
N LYS A 134 -8.18 5.61 8.24
CA LYS A 134 -8.91 4.79 9.23
C LYS A 134 -8.31 4.92 10.63
N VAL A 135 -6.99 4.93 10.76
CA VAL A 135 -6.31 5.16 12.04
C VAL A 135 -6.71 6.51 12.62
N ASN A 136 -6.61 7.57 11.82
CA ASN A 136 -6.99 8.91 12.25
C ASN A 136 -8.47 9.03 12.62
N LEU A 137 -9.36 8.39 11.85
CA LEU A 137 -10.79 8.36 12.14
C LEU A 137 -11.07 7.67 13.49
N TYR A 138 -10.42 6.55 13.77
CA TYR A 138 -10.63 5.83 15.04
C TYR A 138 -10.05 6.61 16.21
N GLU A 139 -8.82 7.06 16.10
CA GLU A 139 -8.07 7.69 17.19
C GLU A 139 -8.60 9.09 17.54
N LYS A 140 -8.91 9.92 16.52
CA LYS A 140 -9.23 11.35 16.73
C LYS A 140 -10.72 11.65 16.79
N VAL A 141 -11.56 10.79 16.23
CA VAL A 141 -13.00 11.08 16.11
C VAL A 141 -13.84 10.05 16.84
N GLN A 142 -13.70 8.79 16.49
CA GLN A 142 -14.66 7.79 16.97
C GLN A 142 -14.43 7.40 18.43
N ILE A 143 -13.19 7.15 18.85
CA ILE A 143 -12.90 6.78 20.24
C ILE A 143 -13.31 7.91 21.17
N PRO A 144 -12.89 9.17 21.01
CA PRO A 144 -13.31 10.28 21.87
C PRO A 144 -14.84 10.49 21.88
N ALA A 145 -15.49 10.40 20.72
CA ALA A 145 -16.94 10.55 20.65
C ALA A 145 -17.70 9.47 21.43
N TYR A 146 -17.21 8.23 21.40
CA TYR A 146 -17.81 7.16 22.20
C TYR A 146 -17.53 7.30 23.69
N GLU A 147 -16.34 7.76 24.07
CA GLU A 147 -16.01 8.04 25.48
C GLU A 147 -16.93 9.13 26.03
N GLU A 148 -17.14 10.21 25.30
CA GLU A 148 -18.07 11.28 25.67
C GLU A 148 -19.50 10.78 25.78
N ALA A 149 -19.96 9.97 24.81
CA ALA A 149 -21.31 9.38 24.86
C ALA A 149 -21.50 8.46 26.07
N ILE A 150 -20.50 7.65 26.39
CA ILE A 150 -20.53 6.77 27.58
C ILE A 150 -20.60 7.61 28.84
N LEU A 151 -19.82 8.67 28.97
CA LEU A 151 -19.87 9.57 30.15
C LEU A 151 -21.25 10.23 30.30
N LYS A 152 -21.87 10.65 29.18
CA LYS A 152 -23.25 11.20 29.24
C LYS A 152 -24.27 10.18 29.72
N ILE A 153 -24.15 8.93 29.25
CA ILE A 153 -25.04 7.85 29.68
C ILE A 153 -24.84 7.54 31.16
N ILE A 154 -23.59 7.45 31.62
CA ILE A 154 -23.28 7.19 33.04
C ILE A 154 -23.91 8.28 33.94
N ARG A 155 -23.70 9.55 33.60
CA ARG A 155 -24.28 10.68 34.34
C ARG A 155 -25.81 10.61 34.39
N PHE A 156 -26.43 10.33 33.25
CA PHE A 156 -27.89 10.17 33.19
C PHE A 156 -28.39 9.06 34.13
N LEU A 157 -27.73 7.90 34.13
CA LEU A 157 -28.10 6.78 35.00
C LEU A 157 -27.86 7.11 36.49
N GLU A 158 -26.80 7.82 36.83
CA GLU A 158 -26.55 8.30 38.20
C GLU A 158 -27.61 9.29 38.65
N ASP A 159 -28.03 10.21 37.80
CA ASP A 159 -29.12 11.16 38.10
C ASP A 159 -30.46 10.44 38.30
N GLU A 160 -30.79 9.44 37.46
CA GLU A 160 -31.99 8.64 37.58
C GLU A 160 -32.01 7.83 38.91
N GLU A 161 -30.85 7.23 39.26
CA GLU A 161 -30.70 6.53 40.54
C GLU A 161 -30.87 7.46 41.74
N ASN A 162 -30.29 8.65 41.69
CA ASN A 162 -30.42 9.67 42.73
C ASN A 162 -31.89 10.14 42.91
N LEU A 163 -32.59 10.38 41.78
CA LEU A 163 -34.01 10.72 41.83
C LEU A 163 -34.85 9.60 42.43
N SER A 164 -34.59 8.35 42.07
CA SER A 164 -35.27 7.17 42.65
C SER A 164 -35.03 7.06 44.16
N LYS A 165 -33.78 7.22 44.61
CA LYS A 165 -33.42 7.22 46.03
C LYS A 165 -34.11 8.36 46.80
N ALA A 166 -34.18 9.55 46.23
CA ALA A 166 -34.87 10.69 46.80
C ALA A 166 -36.36 10.45 46.94
N ALA A 167 -37.01 9.92 45.91
CA ALA A 167 -38.43 9.55 45.93
C ALA A 167 -38.75 8.49 47.02
N GLN A 168 -37.89 7.46 47.12
CA GLN A 168 -38.01 6.43 48.16
C GLN A 168 -37.87 7.04 49.57
N LYS A 169 -36.96 7.98 49.79
CA LYS A 169 -36.75 8.66 51.05
C LYS A 169 -38.00 9.49 51.46
N ILE A 170 -38.56 10.22 50.47
CA ILE A 170 -39.79 11.00 50.71
C ILE A 170 -40.93 10.07 51.05
N LEU A 171 -41.12 8.96 50.34
CA LEU A 171 -42.16 7.98 50.57
C LEU A 171 -42.05 7.38 52.03
N LYS A 172 -40.82 6.95 52.39
CA LYS A 172 -40.55 6.46 53.75
C LYS A 172 -40.87 7.50 54.85
N GLY A 173 -40.50 8.77 54.59
CA GLY A 173 -40.83 9.86 55.52
C GLY A 173 -42.34 10.08 55.72
N ARG A 174 -43.11 10.01 54.60
CA ARG A 174 -44.58 10.12 54.66
C ARG A 174 -45.23 8.96 55.43
N LEU A 175 -44.80 7.72 55.11
CA LEU A 175 -45.32 6.54 55.82
C LEU A 175 -44.97 6.56 57.31
N ALA A 176 -43.82 7.05 57.73
CA ALA A 176 -43.44 7.21 59.11
C ALA A 176 -44.30 8.27 59.85
N GLN A 177 -44.66 9.37 59.16
CA GLN A 177 -45.56 10.39 59.71
C GLN A 177 -46.99 9.86 59.85
N GLU A 178 -47.49 9.11 58.87
CA GLU A 178 -48.84 8.46 58.99
C GLU A 178 -48.92 7.38 60.06
N ALA A 179 -47.82 6.67 60.36
CA ALA A 179 -47.77 5.67 61.39
C ALA A 179 -47.69 6.26 62.83
N THR A 180 -47.37 7.57 62.94
CA THR A 180 -47.28 8.29 64.23
C THR A 180 -48.49 9.19 64.52
N ALA A 181 -49.42 9.32 63.55
CA ALA A 181 -50.72 10.03 63.74
C ALA A 181 -51.87 9.09 64.06
#